data_6acd1691f26505283aaeee31b633ed97
#
_entry.id   6acd1691f26505283aaeee31b633ed97
#
_cell.length_a   1.000
_cell.length_b   1.000
_cell.length_c   1.000
_cell.angle_alpha   90.00
_cell.angle_beta   90.00
_cell.angle_gamma   90.00
#
_symmetry.space_group_name_H-M   'P 1'
#
loop_
_entity.id
_entity.type
_entity.pdbx_description
1 polymer ?
#
loop_
_entity_poly.entity_id
_entity_poly.type
_entity_poly.pdbx_seq_one_letter_code
_entity_poly.pdbx_strand_id
1 'polypeptide(L)'
;MEQNDKIQLFEDKRIRTAWDEEKEEWYFSIVDVCEVLSGTDNPRRYWSDLKRKLKSEGAVELYEKIVQLKMTAPDGKKRLTDVADTEQLLRIIQSIPSPKAEPFKLWLAQVGRERIEETIDPELTIDRALETYLKKGYTREWINQRLQAI
;
A
#
# COMPACT_ATOMS: atom_id res chain seq x y z
N MET A 1 7.07 13.29 -9.06
CA MET A 1 8.20 12.58 -8.81
C MET A 1 8.29 11.90 -7.48
N GLU A 2 8.31 12.60 -6.35
CA GLU A 2 8.30 11.94 -5.06
C GLU A 2 7.06 11.06 -4.83
N GLN A 3 5.89 11.52 -5.28
CA GLN A 3 4.67 10.71 -5.18
C GLN A 3 4.74 9.45 -6.03
N ASN A 4 5.38 9.50 -7.20
CA ASN A 4 5.53 8.36 -8.07
C ASN A 4 6.41 7.28 -7.43
N ASP A 5 7.48 7.69 -6.75
CA ASP A 5 8.38 6.76 -6.06
C ASP A 5 7.67 6.00 -4.93
N LYS A 6 6.72 6.64 -4.27
CA LYS A 6 5.96 6.04 -3.17
C LYS A 6 4.88 5.09 -3.66
N ILE A 7 4.21 5.45 -4.75
CA ILE A 7 3.22 4.58 -5.41
C ILE A 7 3.93 3.38 -6.02
N GLN A 8 5.17 3.53 -6.47
CA GLN A 8 5.97 2.45 -7.04
C GLN A 8 6.22 1.29 -6.09
N LEU A 9 6.08 1.48 -4.78
CA LEU A 9 6.14 0.34 -3.86
C LEU A 9 5.14 -0.75 -4.27
N PHE A 10 3.93 -0.37 -4.64
CA PHE A 10 2.89 -1.31 -5.05
C PHE A 10 3.17 -1.93 -6.42
N GLU A 11 4.07 -1.34 -7.18
CA GLU A 11 4.49 -1.82 -8.50
C GLU A 11 5.87 -2.50 -8.44
N ASP A 12 6.52 -2.54 -7.29
CA ASP A 12 7.85 -3.12 -7.14
C ASP A 12 7.80 -4.62 -7.39
N LYS A 13 8.55 -5.06 -8.39
CA LYS A 13 8.58 -6.47 -8.82
C LYS A 13 9.15 -7.42 -7.77
N ARG A 14 9.87 -6.89 -6.79
CA ARG A 14 10.40 -7.69 -5.68
C ARG A 14 9.30 -8.08 -4.70
N ILE A 15 8.16 -7.39 -4.76
CA ILE A 15 7.00 -7.67 -3.91
C ILE A 15 6.02 -8.52 -4.70
N ARG A 16 5.83 -9.75 -4.27
CA ARG A 16 4.86 -10.66 -4.91
C ARG A 16 3.45 -10.19 -4.56
N THR A 17 2.59 -10.21 -5.55
CA THR A 17 1.20 -9.75 -5.43
C THR A 17 0.24 -10.79 -5.97
N ALA A 18 -1.01 -10.72 -5.51
CA ALA A 18 -2.10 -11.54 -6.03
C ALA A 18 -3.38 -10.70 -6.09
N TRP A 19 -4.14 -10.89 -7.16
CA TRP A 19 -5.43 -10.23 -7.33
C TRP A 19 -6.56 -11.20 -6.97
N ASP A 20 -7.49 -10.75 -6.13
CA ASP A 20 -8.69 -11.49 -5.76
C ASP A 20 -9.87 -10.88 -6.50
N GLU A 21 -10.40 -11.61 -7.51
CA GLU A 21 -11.51 -11.12 -8.34
C GLU A 21 -12.82 -11.01 -7.58
N GLU A 22 -13.08 -11.90 -6.62
CA GLU A 22 -14.32 -11.87 -5.85
C GLU A 22 -14.39 -10.63 -4.95
N LYS A 23 -13.29 -10.32 -4.28
CA LYS A 23 -13.21 -9.18 -3.36
C LYS A 23 -12.77 -7.90 -4.04
N GLU A 24 -12.30 -8.00 -5.29
CA GLU A 24 -11.71 -6.89 -6.04
C GLU A 24 -10.60 -6.19 -5.24
N GLU A 25 -9.69 -7.00 -4.68
CA GLU A 25 -8.59 -6.53 -3.85
C GLU A 25 -7.25 -7.11 -4.28
N TRP A 26 -6.21 -6.30 -4.14
CA TRP A 26 -4.84 -6.75 -4.25
C TRP A 26 -4.33 -7.25 -2.91
N TYR A 27 -3.56 -8.33 -2.94
CA TYR A 27 -2.84 -8.85 -1.79
C TYR A 27 -1.35 -8.78 -2.06
N PHE A 28 -0.59 -8.42 -1.03
CA PHE A 28 0.85 -8.21 -1.09
C PHE A 28 1.55 -9.12 -0.11
N SER A 29 2.67 -9.72 -0.53
CA SER A 29 3.51 -10.51 0.36
C SER A 29 4.12 -9.61 1.44
N ILE A 30 3.79 -9.88 2.70
CA ILE A 30 4.26 -9.05 3.82
C ILE A 30 5.77 -9.18 4.01
N VAL A 31 6.32 -10.38 3.88
CA VAL A 31 7.77 -10.59 4.02
C VAL A 31 8.55 -9.84 2.95
N ASP A 32 8.02 -9.75 1.74
CA ASP A 32 8.66 -9.01 0.65
C ASP A 32 8.68 -7.50 0.93
N VAL A 33 7.58 -6.96 1.44
CA VAL A 33 7.50 -5.55 1.83
C VAL A 33 8.47 -5.26 2.97
N CYS A 34 8.55 -6.14 3.96
CA CYS A 34 9.51 -6.00 5.06
C CYS A 34 10.94 -5.97 4.54
N GLU A 35 11.28 -6.83 3.59
CA GLU A 35 12.62 -6.86 2.99
C GLU A 35 12.95 -5.56 2.26
N VAL A 36 12.03 -5.09 1.42
CA VAL A 36 12.22 -3.87 0.63
C VAL A 36 12.35 -2.64 1.53
N LEU A 37 11.50 -2.51 2.55
CA LEU A 37 11.45 -1.31 3.39
C LEU A 37 12.42 -1.31 4.56
N SER A 38 12.91 -2.46 4.99
CA SER A 38 13.89 -2.52 6.08
C SER A 38 15.31 -2.82 5.61
N GLY A 39 15.44 -3.50 4.47
CA GLY A 39 16.74 -3.97 3.99
C GLY A 39 17.26 -5.16 4.79
N THR A 40 16.40 -5.85 5.53
CA THR A 40 16.78 -6.98 6.37
C THR A 40 17.29 -8.17 5.55
N ASP A 41 18.25 -8.91 6.08
CA ASP A 41 18.74 -10.17 5.51
C ASP A 41 17.80 -11.33 5.80
N ASN A 42 16.92 -11.17 6.79
CA ASN A 42 16.00 -12.23 7.23
C ASN A 42 14.58 -11.68 7.35
N PRO A 43 13.87 -11.56 6.21
CA PRO A 43 12.53 -10.96 6.20
C PRO A 43 11.49 -11.74 7.01
N ARG A 44 11.63 -13.07 7.10
CA ARG A 44 10.71 -13.88 7.89
C ARG A 44 10.81 -13.59 9.37
N ARG A 45 12.03 -13.48 9.88
CA ARG A 45 12.25 -13.13 11.28
C ARG A 45 11.80 -11.71 11.55
N TYR A 46 12.09 -10.80 10.63
CA TYR A 46 11.65 -9.41 10.74
C TYR A 46 10.13 -9.34 10.86
N TRP A 47 9.41 -10.06 10.00
CA TRP A 47 7.95 -10.09 10.05
C TRP A 47 7.43 -10.70 11.36
N SER A 48 8.05 -11.77 11.85
CA SER A 48 7.67 -12.37 13.13
C SER A 48 7.79 -11.37 14.30
N ASP A 49 8.87 -10.61 14.31
CA ASP A 49 9.09 -9.58 15.33
C ASP A 49 8.11 -8.43 15.18
N LEU A 50 7.84 -8.03 13.93
CA LEU A 50 6.88 -6.97 13.64
C LEU A 50 5.45 -7.36 14.03
N LYS A 51 5.06 -8.62 13.81
CA LYS A 51 3.75 -9.12 14.27
C LYS A 51 3.57 -8.94 15.76
N ARG A 52 4.60 -9.25 16.56
CA ARG A 52 4.55 -9.06 17.99
C ARG A 52 4.43 -7.60 18.37
N LYS A 53 5.14 -6.73 17.66
CA LYS A 53 5.06 -5.28 17.86
C LYS A 53 3.65 -4.77 17.55
N LEU A 54 3.06 -5.18 16.44
CA LEU A 54 1.70 -4.79 16.05
C LEU A 54 0.68 -5.22 17.10
N LYS A 55 0.83 -6.42 17.63
CA LYS A 55 -0.03 -6.92 18.70
C LYS A 55 0.11 -6.08 19.96
N SER A 56 1.34 -5.71 20.35
CA SER A 56 1.59 -4.87 21.51
C SER A 56 1.09 -3.44 21.33
N GLU A 57 1.03 -2.94 20.11
CA GLU A 57 0.47 -1.63 19.78
C GLU A 57 -1.07 -1.62 19.76
N GLY A 58 -1.71 -2.77 19.98
CA GLY A 58 -3.15 -2.88 19.98
C GLY A 58 -3.76 -3.22 18.62
N ALA A 59 -2.95 -3.48 17.61
CA ALA A 59 -3.42 -3.85 16.26
C ALA A 59 -3.82 -5.34 16.18
N VAL A 60 -4.60 -5.82 17.15
CA VAL A 60 -4.97 -7.23 17.29
C VAL A 60 -5.86 -7.69 16.13
N GLU A 61 -6.82 -6.88 15.73
CA GLU A 61 -7.69 -7.19 14.59
C GLU A 61 -6.92 -7.40 13.31
N LEU A 62 -5.95 -6.52 13.04
CA LEU A 62 -5.08 -6.63 11.89
C LEU A 62 -4.34 -7.98 11.89
N TYR A 63 -3.75 -8.30 13.02
CA TYR A 63 -2.98 -9.52 13.22
C TYR A 63 -3.83 -10.79 13.01
N GLU A 64 -5.04 -10.81 13.56
CA GLU A 64 -5.94 -11.95 13.49
C GLU A 64 -6.54 -12.18 12.10
N LYS A 65 -6.62 -11.12 11.28
CA LYS A 65 -7.19 -11.17 9.94
C LYS A 65 -6.17 -11.35 8.83
N ILE A 66 -4.91 -11.62 9.17
CA ILE A 66 -3.88 -11.90 8.17
C ILE A 66 -4.23 -13.19 7.43
N VAL A 67 -4.30 -13.10 6.09
CA VAL A 67 -4.60 -14.20 5.20
C VAL A 67 -3.30 -14.82 4.69
N GLN A 68 -3.31 -16.11 4.43
CA GLN A 68 -2.20 -16.81 3.80
C GLN A 68 -2.60 -17.26 2.40
N LEU A 69 -1.74 -16.99 1.43
CA LEU A 69 -1.90 -17.46 0.06
C LEU A 69 -0.66 -18.20 -0.38
N LYS A 70 -0.83 -19.19 -1.26
CA LYS A 70 0.31 -19.87 -1.86
C LYS A 70 0.96 -18.97 -2.90
N MET A 71 2.24 -18.68 -2.71
CA MET A 71 3.03 -17.87 -3.63
C MET A 71 4.31 -18.61 -3.99
N THR A 72 4.84 -18.32 -5.19
CA THR A 72 6.09 -18.93 -5.64
C THR A 72 7.26 -18.38 -4.83
N ALA A 73 7.98 -19.27 -4.15
CA ALA A 73 9.18 -18.95 -3.40
C ALA A 73 10.40 -18.85 -4.33
N PRO A 74 11.55 -18.30 -3.84
CA PRO A 74 12.77 -18.21 -4.65
C PRO A 74 13.28 -19.55 -5.17
N ASP A 75 12.95 -20.66 -4.47
CA ASP A 75 13.33 -22.02 -4.91
C ASP A 75 12.37 -22.60 -5.98
N GLY A 76 11.40 -21.83 -6.44
CA GLY A 76 10.41 -22.23 -7.44
C GLY A 76 9.23 -23.00 -6.89
N LYS A 77 9.22 -23.33 -5.61
CA LYS A 77 8.10 -24.05 -4.97
C LYS A 77 7.07 -23.05 -4.46
N LYS A 78 5.80 -23.49 -4.50
CA LYS A 78 4.71 -22.70 -3.91
C LYS A 78 4.63 -22.97 -2.41
N ARG A 79 4.61 -21.89 -1.63
CA ARG A 79 4.54 -21.95 -0.17
C ARG A 79 3.47 -21.00 0.35
N LEU A 80 2.85 -21.34 1.46
CA LEU A 80 1.93 -20.44 2.14
C LEU A 80 2.70 -19.20 2.63
N THR A 81 2.19 -18.04 2.27
CA THR A 81 2.82 -16.75 2.52
C THR A 81 1.78 -15.82 3.16
N ASP A 82 2.16 -15.16 4.25
CA ASP A 82 1.32 -14.13 4.87
C ASP A 82 1.16 -12.96 3.89
N VAL A 83 -0.09 -12.58 3.62
CA VAL A 83 -0.39 -11.49 2.71
C VAL A 83 -1.29 -10.46 3.40
N ALA A 84 -1.21 -9.23 2.92
CA ALA A 84 -2.02 -8.13 3.39
C ALA A 84 -2.71 -7.46 2.21
N ASP A 85 -3.95 -7.03 2.41
CA ASP A 85 -4.60 -6.14 1.46
C ASP A 85 -4.00 -4.73 1.59
N THR A 86 -4.44 -3.79 0.76
CA THR A 86 -3.88 -2.43 0.75
C THR A 86 -4.00 -1.75 2.12
N GLU A 87 -5.16 -1.82 2.74
CA GLU A 87 -5.40 -1.18 4.04
C GLU A 87 -4.51 -1.77 5.13
N GLN A 88 -4.46 -3.10 5.22
CA GLN A 88 -3.59 -3.80 6.16
C GLN A 88 -2.12 -3.48 5.91
N LEU A 89 -1.70 -3.44 4.65
CA LEU A 89 -0.33 -3.14 4.28
C LEU A 89 0.08 -1.74 4.73
N LEU A 90 -0.78 -0.74 4.51
CA LEU A 90 -0.50 0.63 4.92
C LEU A 90 -0.37 0.74 6.45
N ARG A 91 -1.18 -0.01 7.21
CA ARG A 91 -1.04 -0.04 8.67
C ARG A 91 0.27 -0.71 9.10
N ILE A 92 0.64 -1.79 8.45
CA ILE A 92 1.91 -2.50 8.75
C ILE A 92 3.11 -1.58 8.50
N ILE A 93 3.11 -0.85 7.39
CA ILE A 93 4.19 0.08 7.04
C ILE A 93 4.40 1.12 8.13
N GLN A 94 3.33 1.60 8.75
CA GLN A 94 3.41 2.59 9.83
C GLN A 94 4.20 2.09 11.04
N SER A 95 4.30 0.80 11.24
CA SER A 95 5.01 0.19 12.36
C SER A 95 6.43 -0.27 12.01
N ILE A 96 6.87 -0.11 10.77
CA ILE A 96 8.24 -0.43 10.36
C ILE A 96 9.19 0.69 10.76
N PRO A 97 10.11 0.46 11.73
CA PRO A 97 10.98 1.53 12.24
C PRO A 97 12.24 1.72 11.40
N SER A 98 12.12 1.66 10.10
CA SER A 98 13.25 1.81 9.18
C SER A 98 13.24 3.19 8.51
N PRO A 99 14.41 3.82 8.34
CA PRO A 99 14.49 5.05 7.55
C PRO A 99 13.96 4.90 6.13
N LYS A 100 14.03 3.71 5.56
CA LYS A 100 13.47 3.43 4.22
C LYS A 100 11.94 3.52 4.19
N ALA A 101 11.29 3.32 5.31
CA ALA A 101 9.84 3.43 5.42
C ALA A 101 9.36 4.88 5.66
N GLU A 102 10.25 5.77 6.07
CA GLU A 102 9.90 7.15 6.43
C GLU A 102 9.21 7.91 5.29
N PRO A 103 9.67 7.85 4.04
CA PRO A 103 8.98 8.52 2.94
C PRO A 103 7.51 8.09 2.79
N PHE A 104 7.21 6.80 3.04
CA PHE A 104 5.84 6.29 3.02
C PHE A 104 5.01 6.84 4.16
N LYS A 105 5.57 6.93 5.34
CA LYS A 105 4.89 7.49 6.51
C LYS A 105 4.53 8.95 6.30
N LEU A 106 5.45 9.72 5.70
CA LEU A 106 5.20 11.11 5.35
C LEU A 106 4.11 11.24 4.29
N TRP A 107 4.15 10.39 3.27
CA TRP A 107 3.12 10.36 2.24
C TRP A 107 1.74 10.02 2.82
N LEU A 108 1.66 9.05 3.73
CA LEU A 108 0.41 8.69 4.41
C LEU A 108 -0.14 9.87 5.22
N ALA A 109 0.74 10.61 5.90
CA ALA A 109 0.34 11.81 6.64
C ALA A 109 -0.23 12.86 5.69
N GLN A 110 0.39 13.06 4.54
CA GLN A 110 -0.08 13.99 3.50
C GLN A 110 -1.45 13.56 2.96
N VAL A 111 -1.61 12.29 2.61
CA VAL A 111 -2.89 11.76 2.11
C VAL A 111 -3.99 11.90 3.15
N GLY A 112 -3.67 11.62 4.42
CA GLY A 112 -4.62 11.81 5.52
C GLY A 112 -5.08 13.26 5.64
N ARG A 113 -4.14 14.21 5.57
CA ARG A 113 -4.46 15.65 5.59
C ARG A 113 -5.36 16.02 4.41
N GLU A 114 -5.01 15.56 3.22
CA GLU A 114 -5.79 15.84 2.00
C GLU A 114 -7.22 15.32 2.14
N ARG A 115 -7.39 14.12 2.67
CA ARG A 115 -8.71 13.53 2.86
C ARG A 115 -9.54 14.33 3.87
N ILE A 116 -8.92 14.81 4.94
CA ILE A 116 -9.58 15.67 5.93
C ILE A 116 -10.04 16.99 5.28
N GLU A 117 -9.14 17.60 4.51
CA GLU A 117 -9.47 18.85 3.79
C GLU A 117 -10.65 18.66 2.83
N GLU A 118 -10.71 17.52 2.15
CA GLU A 118 -11.79 17.18 1.22
C GLU A 118 -13.14 16.98 1.93
N THR A 119 -13.14 16.60 3.19
CA THR A 119 -14.39 16.51 3.95
C THR A 119 -14.94 17.90 4.30
N ILE A 120 -14.05 18.88 4.40
CA ILE A 120 -14.44 20.28 4.65
C ILE A 120 -14.83 20.96 3.34
N ASP A 121 -14.06 20.73 2.28
CA ASP A 121 -14.28 21.27 0.94
C ASP A 121 -14.25 20.14 -0.09
N PRO A 122 -15.41 19.55 -0.41
CA PRO A 122 -15.48 18.44 -1.36
C PRO A 122 -15.00 18.75 -2.77
N GLU A 123 -14.98 20.02 -3.16
CA GLU A 123 -14.47 20.40 -4.50
C GLU A 123 -13.02 20.08 -4.68
N LEU A 124 -12.24 19.98 -3.60
CA LEU A 124 -10.84 19.55 -3.66
C LEU A 124 -10.69 18.13 -4.22
N THR A 125 -11.68 17.27 -4.02
CA THR A 125 -11.69 15.93 -4.60
C THR A 125 -11.74 16.00 -6.14
N ILE A 126 -12.53 16.94 -6.66
CA ILE A 126 -12.66 17.18 -8.10
C ILE A 126 -11.34 17.70 -8.67
N ASP A 127 -10.70 18.63 -7.98
CA ASP A 127 -9.40 19.17 -8.39
C ASP A 127 -8.34 18.08 -8.45
N ARG A 128 -8.33 17.16 -7.48
CA ARG A 128 -7.40 16.03 -7.48
C ARG A 128 -7.66 15.07 -8.63
N ALA A 129 -8.93 14.81 -8.94
CA ALA A 129 -9.30 13.98 -10.08
C ALA A 129 -8.79 14.59 -11.37
N LEU A 130 -8.95 15.91 -11.54
CA LEU A 130 -8.44 16.66 -12.69
C LEU A 130 -6.91 16.48 -12.81
N GLU A 131 -6.19 16.74 -11.73
CA GLU A 131 -4.72 16.59 -11.71
C GLU A 131 -4.29 15.18 -12.07
N THR A 132 -4.96 14.17 -11.53
CA THR A 132 -4.63 12.76 -11.79
C THR A 132 -4.82 12.42 -13.27
N TYR A 133 -5.92 12.84 -13.87
CA TYR A 133 -6.17 12.62 -15.29
C TYR A 133 -5.13 13.34 -16.16
N LEU A 134 -4.76 14.59 -15.81
CA LEU A 134 -3.73 15.32 -16.53
C LEU A 134 -2.39 14.60 -16.48
N LYS A 135 -2.00 14.08 -15.33
CA LYS A 135 -0.76 13.29 -15.16
C LYS A 135 -0.77 12.01 -15.98
N LYS A 136 -1.95 11.42 -16.19
CA LYS A 136 -2.10 10.22 -17.02
C LYS A 136 -2.11 10.51 -18.51
N GLY A 137 -2.06 11.78 -18.89
CA GLY A 137 -1.98 12.20 -20.29
C GLY A 137 -3.30 12.48 -20.98
N TYR A 138 -4.40 12.51 -20.25
CA TYR A 138 -5.70 12.88 -20.83
C TYR A 138 -5.77 14.37 -21.11
N THR A 139 -6.49 14.77 -22.17
CA THR A 139 -6.69 16.17 -22.52
C THR A 139 -7.69 16.84 -21.59
N ARG A 140 -7.59 18.16 -21.43
CA ARG A 140 -8.56 18.93 -20.66
C ARG A 140 -9.98 18.78 -21.20
N GLU A 141 -10.14 18.73 -22.51
CA GLU A 141 -11.45 18.56 -23.15
C GLU A 141 -12.07 17.23 -22.74
N TRP A 142 -11.30 16.14 -22.82
CA TRP A 142 -11.76 14.81 -22.41
C TRP A 142 -12.15 14.81 -20.92
N ILE A 143 -11.30 15.40 -20.08
CA ILE A 143 -11.52 15.43 -18.62
C ILE A 143 -12.81 16.19 -18.28
N ASN A 144 -13.04 17.35 -18.92
CA ASN A 144 -14.24 18.14 -18.68
C ASN A 144 -15.50 17.35 -19.04
N GLN A 145 -15.50 16.67 -20.18
CA GLN A 145 -16.62 15.82 -20.58
C GLN A 145 -16.84 14.68 -19.59
N ARG A 146 -15.76 14.05 -19.14
CA ARG A 146 -15.84 12.94 -18.19
C ARG A 146 -16.42 13.39 -16.84
N LEU A 147 -15.96 14.53 -16.31
CA LEU A 147 -16.46 15.07 -15.06
C LEU A 147 -17.94 15.47 -15.13
N GLN A 148 -18.38 15.99 -16.27
CA GLN A 148 -19.80 16.32 -16.47
C GLN A 148 -20.68 15.08 -16.53
N ALA A 149 -20.11 13.93 -16.99
CA ALA A 149 -20.86 12.69 -17.12
C ALA A 149 -20.98 11.91 -15.81
N ILE A 150 -20.19 12.23 -14.81
CA ILE A 150 -20.27 11.64 -13.47
C ILE A 150 -21.36 12.35 -12.65
#